data_d2873044c165fe5f8cf26fda12e97529
#
_entry.id   d2873044c165fe5f8cf26fda12e97529
#
_cell.length_a   1.000
_cell.length_b   1.000
_cell.length_c   1.000
_cell.angle_alpha   90.00
_cell.angle_beta   90.00
_cell.angle_gamma   90.00
#
_symmetry.space_group_name_H-M   'P 1'
#
loop_
_entity.id
_entity.type
_entity.pdbx_description
1 polymer ?
#
loop_
_entity_poly.entity_id
_entity_poly.type
_entity_poly.pdbx_seq_one_letter_code
_entity_poly.pdbx_strand_id
1 'polypeptide(L)'
;MNGSDLFRTAIEAIRSHRLRSALTMLGILIGITAVILTVGLGNGAKAEVRDQIDELGTNLLVVSPGSTTDSSGVRGGFGSSSTLTTVDAEALASDEVAPDIAAVAATATTSASLTNGDTNWTTTLTGTTPSWQEVRSRDVTSGRFLDQDDVDGAAAVVVLGPDTAEELFAGASAVGQDVTFEGTCLLYTSRCV
;
A
#
# COMPACT_ATOMS: atom_id res chain seq x y z
N MET A 1 -12.78 28.59 -57.62
CA MET A 1 -11.64 27.69 -57.35
C MET A 1 -12.21 26.57 -56.51
N ASN A 2 -12.33 25.38 -57.07
CA ASN A 2 -12.89 24.23 -56.34
C ASN A 2 -11.85 23.70 -55.36
N GLY A 3 -12.29 23.27 -54.16
CA GLY A 3 -11.40 22.75 -53.10
C GLY A 3 -10.54 21.57 -53.57
N SER A 4 -10.98 20.81 -54.56
CA SER A 4 -10.22 19.73 -55.21
C SER A 4 -8.97 20.22 -55.98
N ASP A 5 -9.03 21.41 -56.59
CA ASP A 5 -7.91 21.93 -57.36
C ASP A 5 -6.81 22.48 -56.43
N LEU A 6 -7.20 23.06 -55.28
CA LEU A 6 -6.28 23.47 -54.22
C LEU A 6 -5.54 22.28 -53.63
N PHE A 7 -6.24 21.18 -53.37
CA PHE A 7 -5.64 19.98 -52.81
C PHE A 7 -4.66 19.31 -53.76
N ARG A 8 -5.01 19.29 -55.04
CA ARG A 8 -4.15 18.74 -56.10
C ARG A 8 -2.87 19.54 -56.30
N THR A 9 -2.97 20.86 -56.29
CA THR A 9 -1.81 21.75 -56.38
C THR A 9 -0.89 21.65 -55.14
N ALA A 10 -1.45 21.51 -53.97
CA ALA A 10 -0.69 21.29 -52.73
C ALA A 10 0.10 19.95 -52.76
N ILE A 11 -0.51 18.88 -53.24
CA ILE A 11 0.16 17.58 -53.40
C ILE A 11 1.27 17.63 -54.44
N GLU A 12 1.05 18.33 -55.56
CA GLU A 12 2.07 18.52 -56.60
C GLU A 12 3.28 19.34 -56.10
N ALA A 13 3.06 20.38 -55.30
CA ALA A 13 4.11 21.18 -54.66
C ALA A 13 4.94 20.31 -53.67
N ILE A 14 4.31 19.45 -52.90
CA ILE A 14 5.01 18.52 -52.00
C ILE A 14 5.84 17.50 -52.79
N ARG A 15 5.30 16.98 -53.88
CA ARG A 15 6.00 16.04 -54.75
C ARG A 15 7.18 16.63 -55.50
N SER A 16 7.13 17.90 -55.83
CA SER A 16 8.22 18.64 -56.53
C SER A 16 9.48 18.77 -55.67
N HIS A 17 9.33 18.88 -54.33
CA HIS A 17 10.45 19.06 -53.40
C HIS A 17 10.47 18.00 -52.29
N ARG A 18 10.42 16.72 -52.68
CA ARG A 18 10.25 15.55 -51.77
C ARG A 18 11.25 15.55 -50.58
N LEU A 19 12.53 15.82 -50.80
CA LEU A 19 13.54 15.84 -49.77
C LEU A 19 13.29 16.92 -48.70
N ARG A 20 12.90 18.14 -49.14
CA ARG A 20 12.61 19.23 -48.19
C ARG A 20 11.34 18.92 -47.36
N SER A 21 10.29 18.44 -48.04
CA SER A 21 9.04 18.07 -47.38
C SER A 21 9.24 16.90 -46.39
N ALA A 22 10.05 15.91 -46.77
CA ALA A 22 10.37 14.78 -45.88
C ALA A 22 11.17 15.23 -44.64
N LEU A 23 12.17 16.10 -44.82
CA LEU A 23 12.98 16.61 -43.72
C LEU A 23 12.16 17.49 -42.75
N THR A 24 11.27 18.34 -43.28
CA THR A 24 10.40 19.15 -42.40
C THR A 24 9.37 18.32 -41.68
N MET A 25 8.74 17.34 -42.33
CA MET A 25 7.82 16.40 -41.65
C MET A 25 8.53 15.57 -40.59
N LEU A 26 9.74 15.08 -40.86
CA LEU A 26 10.54 14.32 -39.90
C LEU A 26 10.87 15.18 -38.67
N GLY A 27 11.27 16.45 -38.86
CA GLY A 27 11.53 17.35 -37.73
C GLY A 27 10.30 17.59 -36.85
N ILE A 28 9.14 17.82 -37.48
CA ILE A 28 7.88 17.99 -36.76
C ILE A 28 7.49 16.69 -35.99
N LEU A 29 7.61 15.55 -36.66
CA LEU A 29 7.29 14.25 -36.08
C LEU A 29 8.17 13.94 -34.84
N ILE A 30 9.47 14.17 -34.94
CA ILE A 30 10.40 14.01 -33.81
C ILE A 30 10.02 14.96 -32.67
N GLY A 31 9.74 16.24 -32.99
CA GLY A 31 9.34 17.23 -31.98
C GLY A 31 8.07 16.85 -31.24
N ILE A 32 7.02 16.45 -31.95
CA ILE A 32 5.74 16.02 -31.35
C ILE A 32 5.94 14.73 -30.54
N THR A 33 6.67 13.76 -31.09
CA THR A 33 6.93 12.49 -30.38
C THR A 33 7.70 12.73 -29.08
N ALA A 34 8.70 13.59 -29.08
CA ALA A 34 9.47 13.93 -27.89
C ALA A 34 8.58 14.55 -26.80
N VAL A 35 7.67 15.46 -27.18
CA VAL A 35 6.73 16.08 -26.22
C VAL A 35 5.75 15.05 -25.67
N ILE A 36 5.17 14.21 -26.51
CA ILE A 36 4.22 13.17 -26.06
C ILE A 36 4.91 12.18 -25.10
N LEU A 37 6.12 11.74 -25.43
CA LEU A 37 6.88 10.85 -24.56
C LEU A 37 7.21 11.50 -23.23
N THR A 38 7.66 12.75 -23.22
CA THR A 38 8.00 13.45 -21.98
C THR A 38 6.78 13.66 -21.09
N VAL A 39 5.66 14.07 -21.64
CA VAL A 39 4.41 14.26 -20.90
C VAL A 39 3.85 12.91 -20.43
N GLY A 40 3.90 11.88 -21.27
CA GLY A 40 3.44 10.53 -20.94
C GLY A 40 4.24 9.91 -19.79
N LEU A 41 5.57 9.99 -19.86
CA LEU A 41 6.45 9.53 -18.79
C LEU A 41 6.23 10.31 -17.47
N GLY A 42 6.08 11.64 -17.58
CA GLY A 42 5.82 12.48 -16.41
C GLY A 42 4.49 12.16 -15.73
N ASN A 43 3.43 11.92 -16.49
CA ASN A 43 2.14 11.52 -15.95
C ASN A 43 2.16 10.10 -15.38
N GLY A 44 2.86 9.17 -16.02
CA GLY A 44 3.03 7.81 -15.51
C GLY A 44 3.78 7.78 -14.19
N ALA A 45 4.90 8.48 -14.08
CA ALA A 45 5.66 8.58 -12.83
C ALA A 45 4.83 9.26 -11.71
N LYS A 46 4.03 10.27 -12.05
CA LYS A 46 3.15 10.94 -11.07
C LYS A 46 2.02 10.03 -10.58
N ALA A 47 1.47 9.18 -11.45
CA ALA A 47 0.46 8.19 -11.06
C ALA A 47 1.06 7.16 -10.10
N GLU A 48 2.21 6.59 -10.44
CA GLU A 48 2.93 5.62 -9.61
C GLU A 48 3.23 6.15 -8.21
N VAL A 49 3.76 7.40 -8.10
CA VAL A 49 4.01 8.02 -6.80
C VAL A 49 2.71 8.28 -6.03
N ARG A 50 1.63 8.60 -6.72
CA ARG A 50 0.34 8.81 -6.08
C ARG A 50 -0.22 7.51 -5.53
N ASP A 51 -0.14 6.42 -6.29
CA ASP A 51 -0.58 5.10 -5.86
C ASP A 51 0.23 4.63 -4.63
N GLN A 52 1.55 4.86 -4.60
CA GLN A 52 2.39 4.57 -3.43
C GLN A 52 2.01 5.40 -2.19
N ILE A 53 1.61 6.66 -2.36
CA ILE A 53 1.15 7.50 -1.26
C ILE A 53 -0.23 7.03 -0.77
N ASP A 54 -1.12 6.70 -1.68
CA ASP A 54 -2.47 6.21 -1.35
C ASP A 54 -2.42 4.85 -0.63
N GLU A 55 -1.46 3.99 -0.96
CA GLU A 55 -1.18 2.74 -0.24
C GLU A 55 -0.70 2.95 1.22
N LEU A 56 -0.06 4.06 1.51
CA LEU A 56 0.36 4.41 2.88
C LEU A 56 -0.80 4.91 3.75
N GLY A 57 -1.96 5.19 3.16
CA GLY A 57 -3.14 5.76 3.79
C GLY A 57 -3.13 7.29 3.75
N THR A 58 -4.09 7.88 3.06
CA THR A 58 -4.30 9.32 3.07
C THR A 58 -4.82 9.75 4.44
N ASN A 59 -4.26 10.82 5.01
CA ASN A 59 -4.61 11.37 6.33
C ASN A 59 -4.27 10.46 7.53
N LEU A 60 -3.29 9.56 7.38
CA LEU A 60 -2.85 8.71 8.48
C LEU A 60 -1.94 9.49 9.46
N LEU A 61 -2.36 9.55 10.72
CA LEU A 61 -1.52 10.04 11.82
C LEU A 61 -1.03 8.85 12.65
N VAL A 62 0.28 8.68 12.74
CA VAL A 62 0.89 7.65 13.58
C VAL A 62 1.32 8.25 14.90
N VAL A 63 0.70 7.79 15.99
CA VAL A 63 1.07 8.18 17.37
C VAL A 63 1.95 7.10 17.94
N SER A 64 3.20 7.46 18.24
CA SER A 64 4.17 6.54 18.85
C SER A 64 4.51 6.98 20.26
N PRO A 65 4.73 6.03 21.19
CA PRO A 65 5.15 6.37 22.53
C PRO A 65 6.49 7.13 22.52
N GLY A 66 6.65 8.04 23.43
CA GLY A 66 7.87 8.85 23.59
C GLY A 66 9.08 7.99 23.95
N SER A 67 10.21 8.64 24.19
CA SER A 67 11.41 7.99 24.73
C SER A 67 11.50 8.23 26.23
N THR A 68 11.86 7.20 26.99
CA THR A 68 12.25 7.35 28.42
C THR A 68 13.64 7.93 28.50
N THR A 69 13.88 8.75 29.53
CA THR A 69 15.23 9.14 29.96
C THR A 69 15.52 8.40 31.27
N ASP A 70 16.57 7.61 31.30
CA ASP A 70 16.96 6.90 32.51
C ASP A 70 17.50 7.83 33.59
N SER A 71 17.74 7.30 34.79
CA SER A 71 18.26 8.04 35.91
C SER A 71 19.69 8.58 35.70
N SER A 72 20.40 8.13 34.68
CA SER A 72 21.71 8.59 34.24
C SER A 72 21.64 9.70 33.18
N GLY A 73 20.43 10.11 32.77
CA GLY A 73 20.24 11.15 31.77
C GLY A 73 20.36 10.64 30.32
N VAL A 74 20.54 9.34 30.11
CA VAL A 74 20.62 8.75 28.78
C VAL A 74 19.18 8.59 28.23
N ARG A 75 18.94 9.18 27.06
CA ARG A 75 17.66 9.11 26.38
C ARG A 75 17.57 7.79 25.61
N GLY A 76 16.56 6.99 25.90
CA GLY A 76 16.23 5.79 25.13
C GLY A 76 15.83 6.14 23.69
N GLY A 77 15.85 5.17 22.81
CA GLY A 77 15.38 5.32 21.42
C GLY A 77 13.87 5.62 21.36
N PHE A 78 13.41 6.06 20.20
CA PHE A 78 11.98 6.26 19.93
C PHE A 78 11.21 4.97 20.25
N GLY A 79 10.09 5.08 20.98
CA GLY A 79 9.30 3.92 21.39
C GLY A 79 9.82 3.17 22.61
N SER A 80 10.87 3.64 23.29
CA SER A 80 11.38 3.01 24.53
C SER A 80 10.47 3.21 25.74
N SER A 81 9.50 4.13 25.64
CA SER A 81 8.46 4.35 26.65
C SER A 81 7.20 3.56 26.27
N SER A 82 6.88 2.51 26.99
CA SER A 82 5.64 1.74 26.81
C SER A 82 4.47 2.42 27.55
N THR A 83 4.18 3.68 27.20
CA THR A 83 3.17 4.48 27.92
C THR A 83 1.81 4.50 27.28
N LEU A 84 1.69 4.13 25.99
CA LEU A 84 0.41 4.04 25.31
C LEU A 84 -0.28 2.72 25.65
N THR A 85 -1.56 2.80 25.99
CA THR A 85 -2.40 1.67 26.36
C THR A 85 -3.60 1.58 25.43
N THR A 86 -4.33 0.47 25.45
CA THR A 86 -5.59 0.30 24.73
C THR A 86 -6.65 1.30 25.16
N VAL A 87 -6.63 1.70 26.44
CA VAL A 87 -7.53 2.74 26.98
C VAL A 87 -7.27 4.11 26.33
N ASP A 88 -6.00 4.43 26.05
CA ASP A 88 -5.65 5.67 25.33
C ASP A 88 -6.17 5.64 23.89
N ALA A 89 -6.11 4.48 23.23
CA ALA A 89 -6.67 4.31 21.90
C ALA A 89 -8.19 4.44 21.88
N GLU A 90 -8.88 3.87 22.87
CA GLU A 90 -10.33 4.01 23.04
C GLU A 90 -10.73 5.46 23.31
N ALA A 91 -9.95 6.17 24.14
CA ALA A 91 -10.20 7.59 24.38
C ALA A 91 -10.05 8.44 23.12
N LEU A 92 -9.06 8.14 22.26
CA LEU A 92 -8.88 8.81 20.96
C LEU A 92 -9.97 8.46 19.94
N ALA A 93 -10.63 7.31 20.08
CA ALA A 93 -11.76 6.90 19.24
C ALA A 93 -13.09 7.57 19.67
N SER A 94 -13.09 8.29 20.77
CA SER A 94 -14.30 9.00 21.27
C SER A 94 -14.45 10.35 20.58
N ASP A 95 -15.63 10.61 20.00
CA ASP A 95 -15.96 11.90 19.38
C ASP A 95 -15.88 13.09 20.36
N GLU A 96 -16.01 12.86 21.67
CA GLU A 96 -15.90 13.89 22.70
C GLU A 96 -14.46 14.40 22.86
N VAL A 97 -13.48 13.52 22.65
CA VAL A 97 -12.04 13.81 22.83
C VAL A 97 -11.41 14.25 21.52
N ALA A 98 -11.78 13.61 20.42
CA ALA A 98 -11.15 13.83 19.12
C ALA A 98 -12.16 13.75 17.97
N PRO A 99 -13.02 14.79 17.80
CA PRO A 99 -14.13 14.80 16.84
C PRO A 99 -13.68 14.75 15.35
N ASP A 100 -12.41 15.05 15.08
CA ASP A 100 -11.86 15.04 13.72
C ASP A 100 -11.18 13.69 13.34
N ILE A 101 -11.17 12.71 14.24
CA ILE A 101 -10.61 11.37 13.99
C ILE A 101 -11.71 10.45 13.48
N ALA A 102 -11.56 9.96 12.25
CA ALA A 102 -12.53 9.05 11.64
C ALA A 102 -12.44 7.63 12.21
N ALA A 103 -11.24 7.12 12.44
CA ALA A 103 -11.02 5.79 13.01
C ALA A 103 -9.66 5.70 13.71
N VAL A 104 -9.56 4.85 14.73
CA VAL A 104 -8.32 4.60 15.49
C VAL A 104 -8.02 3.11 15.47
N ALA A 105 -6.78 2.76 15.19
CA ALA A 105 -6.29 1.38 15.27
C ALA A 105 -5.10 1.31 16.22
N ALA A 106 -5.23 0.58 17.31
CA ALA A 106 -4.10 0.24 18.15
C ALA A 106 -3.25 -0.84 17.46
N THR A 107 -1.92 -0.68 17.49
CA THR A 107 -1.01 -1.65 16.89
C THR A 107 0.16 -1.98 17.80
N ALA A 108 0.50 -3.27 17.88
CA ALA A 108 1.72 -3.74 18.53
C ALA A 108 2.45 -4.68 17.56
N THR A 109 3.74 -4.47 17.36
CA THR A 109 4.51 -5.24 16.38
C THR A 109 5.64 -6.03 17.03
N THR A 110 5.85 -7.25 16.55
CA THR A 110 6.97 -8.11 16.93
C THR A 110 7.49 -8.88 15.71
N SER A 111 8.73 -9.31 15.76
CA SER A 111 9.25 -10.23 14.75
C SER A 111 8.80 -11.64 15.10
N ALA A 112 8.28 -12.38 14.13
CA ALA A 112 7.73 -13.71 14.32
C ALA A 112 8.24 -14.67 13.25
N SER A 113 8.54 -15.90 13.64
CA SER A 113 8.75 -17.00 12.71
C SER A 113 7.50 -17.85 12.66
N LEU A 114 6.83 -17.82 11.51
CA LEU A 114 5.63 -18.60 11.24
C LEU A 114 6.03 -19.92 10.58
N THR A 115 5.37 -21.01 10.95
CA THR A 115 5.62 -22.34 10.38
C THR A 115 4.34 -22.98 9.87
N ASN A 116 4.45 -23.64 8.72
CA ASN A 116 3.42 -24.52 8.16
C ASN A 116 4.10 -25.82 7.70
N GLY A 117 3.90 -26.89 8.48
CA GLY A 117 4.62 -28.13 8.27
C GLY A 117 6.14 -27.94 8.38
N ASP A 118 6.86 -28.27 7.32
CA ASP A 118 8.34 -28.13 7.25
C ASP A 118 8.80 -26.75 6.73
N THR A 119 7.87 -25.88 6.34
CA THR A 119 8.18 -24.55 5.83
C THR A 119 8.11 -23.53 6.96
N ASN A 120 9.13 -22.66 7.04
CA ASN A 120 9.12 -21.53 7.96
C ASN A 120 9.38 -20.22 7.22
N TRP A 121 8.79 -19.14 7.74
CA TRP A 121 8.98 -17.79 7.23
C TRP A 121 9.04 -16.78 8.37
N THR A 122 10.09 -15.96 8.41
CA THR A 122 10.23 -14.91 9.41
C THR A 122 9.65 -13.63 8.87
N THR A 123 8.68 -13.07 9.58
CA THR A 123 7.96 -11.86 9.20
C THR A 123 7.67 -10.99 10.41
N THR A 124 7.09 -9.82 10.18
CA THR A 124 6.59 -8.96 11.25
C THR A 124 5.14 -9.33 11.57
N LEU A 125 4.89 -9.75 12.80
CA LEU A 125 3.56 -9.97 13.33
C LEU A 125 3.04 -8.67 13.95
N THR A 126 1.86 -8.22 13.53
CA THR A 126 1.20 -7.04 14.04
C THR A 126 -0.11 -7.44 14.73
N GLY A 127 -0.17 -7.28 16.05
CA GLY A 127 -1.44 -7.32 16.76
C GLY A 127 -2.17 -6.01 16.55
N THR A 128 -3.48 -6.07 16.25
CA THR A 128 -4.25 -4.87 15.93
C THR A 128 -5.75 -5.05 16.20
N THR A 129 -6.51 -3.97 16.01
CA THR A 129 -7.98 -3.94 16.15
C THR A 129 -8.65 -4.03 14.76
N PRO A 130 -9.96 -4.38 14.69
CA PRO A 130 -10.71 -4.48 13.43
C PRO A 130 -10.68 -3.20 12.59
N SER A 131 -10.64 -2.03 13.22
CA SER A 131 -10.54 -0.71 12.57
C SER A 131 -9.26 -0.51 11.74
N TRP A 132 -8.25 -1.36 11.92
CA TRP A 132 -6.98 -1.26 11.19
C TRP A 132 -7.17 -1.34 9.67
N GLN A 133 -8.10 -2.16 9.20
CA GLN A 133 -8.40 -2.30 7.78
C GLN A 133 -8.86 -0.96 7.18
N GLU A 134 -9.75 -0.26 7.87
CA GLU A 134 -10.24 1.06 7.46
C GLU A 134 -9.13 2.12 7.53
N VAL A 135 -8.41 2.18 8.67
CA VAL A 135 -7.34 3.15 8.92
C VAL A 135 -6.21 3.03 7.88
N ARG A 136 -5.90 1.80 7.44
CA ARG A 136 -4.84 1.54 6.46
C ARG A 136 -5.34 1.45 5.03
N SER A 137 -6.65 1.58 4.79
CA SER A 137 -7.28 1.42 3.47
C SER A 137 -6.84 0.12 2.78
N ARG A 138 -6.79 -0.97 3.56
CA ARG A 138 -6.39 -2.29 3.06
C ARG A 138 -7.59 -3.19 2.88
N ASP A 139 -7.69 -3.80 1.70
CA ASP A 139 -8.76 -4.72 1.39
C ASP A 139 -8.34 -6.18 1.58
N VAL A 140 -9.29 -7.00 1.99
CA VAL A 140 -9.11 -8.45 2.07
C VAL A 140 -9.45 -9.06 0.71
N THR A 141 -8.51 -9.76 0.11
CA THR A 141 -8.70 -10.41 -1.20
C THR A 141 -9.44 -11.74 -1.08
N SER A 142 -9.26 -12.44 0.02
CA SER A 142 -9.84 -13.77 0.24
C SER A 142 -10.01 -14.03 1.73
N GLY A 143 -11.18 -14.51 2.15
CA GLY A 143 -11.52 -14.72 3.55
C GLY A 143 -12.18 -13.50 4.21
N ARG A 144 -11.96 -13.29 5.51
CA ARG A 144 -12.45 -12.14 6.28
C ARG A 144 -11.32 -11.52 7.11
N PHE A 145 -11.40 -10.24 7.40
CA PHE A 145 -10.52 -9.59 8.38
C PHE A 145 -10.93 -9.99 9.83
N LEU A 146 -10.13 -9.57 10.79
CA LEU A 146 -10.45 -9.70 12.22
C LEU A 146 -11.73 -8.93 12.53
N ASP A 147 -12.59 -9.51 13.35
CA ASP A 147 -13.76 -8.84 13.89
C ASP A 147 -13.66 -8.61 15.41
N GLN A 148 -14.63 -7.93 15.98
CA GLN A 148 -14.61 -7.61 17.41
C GLN A 148 -14.75 -8.88 18.28
N ASP A 149 -15.48 -9.88 17.81
CA ASP A 149 -15.63 -11.16 18.53
C ASP A 149 -14.30 -11.92 18.61
N ASP A 150 -13.44 -11.82 17.56
CA ASP A 150 -12.09 -12.39 17.60
C ASP A 150 -11.22 -11.72 18.66
N VAL A 151 -11.32 -10.41 18.79
CA VAL A 151 -10.56 -9.62 19.76
C VAL A 151 -11.04 -9.92 21.19
N ASP A 152 -12.35 -9.87 21.43
CA ASP A 152 -12.96 -10.07 22.73
C ASP A 152 -12.78 -11.51 23.22
N GLY A 153 -12.86 -12.46 22.30
CA GLY A 153 -12.64 -13.88 22.54
C GLY A 153 -11.16 -14.30 22.58
N ALA A 154 -10.22 -13.39 22.32
CA ALA A 154 -8.80 -13.70 22.12
C ALA A 154 -8.62 -14.91 21.18
N ALA A 155 -9.35 -14.92 20.07
CA ALA A 155 -9.34 -16.00 19.10
C ALA A 155 -7.94 -16.15 18.47
N ALA A 156 -7.49 -17.38 18.29
CA ALA A 156 -6.21 -17.69 17.67
C ALA A 156 -6.35 -17.62 16.14
N VAL A 157 -6.54 -16.41 15.61
CA VAL A 157 -6.72 -16.14 14.17
C VAL A 157 -5.65 -15.20 13.65
N VAL A 158 -5.30 -15.34 12.37
CA VAL A 158 -4.27 -14.53 11.73
C VAL A 158 -4.69 -14.15 10.30
N VAL A 159 -4.29 -12.97 9.87
CA VAL A 159 -4.41 -12.47 8.50
C VAL A 159 -2.99 -12.37 7.93
N LEU A 160 -2.70 -13.07 6.84
CA LEU A 160 -1.36 -13.04 6.22
C LEU A 160 -1.33 -12.06 5.05
N GLY A 161 -0.20 -11.38 4.91
CA GLY A 161 0.13 -10.66 3.69
C GLY A 161 0.36 -11.61 2.51
N PRO A 162 0.25 -11.12 1.26
CA PRO A 162 0.38 -11.93 0.06
C PRO A 162 1.71 -12.68 -0.01
N ASP A 163 2.81 -12.01 0.26
CA ASP A 163 4.16 -12.61 0.19
C ASP A 163 4.34 -13.72 1.24
N THR A 164 3.88 -13.47 2.47
CA THR A 164 3.94 -14.47 3.55
C THR A 164 3.08 -15.70 3.24
N ALA A 165 1.89 -15.49 2.66
CA ALA A 165 1.02 -16.58 2.26
C ALA A 165 1.61 -17.39 1.09
N GLU A 166 2.25 -16.74 0.13
CA GLU A 166 2.91 -17.42 -0.99
C GLU A 166 4.10 -18.27 -0.52
N GLU A 167 4.94 -17.74 0.36
CA GLU A 167 6.10 -18.45 0.90
C GLU A 167 5.73 -19.63 1.80
N LEU A 168 4.70 -19.49 2.64
CA LEU A 168 4.27 -20.57 3.55
C LEU A 168 3.45 -21.66 2.86
N PHE A 169 2.68 -21.32 1.80
CA PHE A 169 1.73 -22.23 1.17
C PHE A 169 2.03 -22.52 -0.30
N ALA A 170 3.13 -22.00 -0.85
CA ALA A 170 3.57 -22.23 -2.25
C ALA A 170 2.46 -21.99 -3.29
N GLY A 171 1.62 -20.97 -3.07
CA GLY A 171 0.51 -20.61 -3.96
C GLY A 171 -0.77 -21.44 -3.77
N ALA A 172 -0.82 -22.38 -2.82
CA ALA A 172 -2.06 -23.06 -2.45
C ALA A 172 -3.00 -22.13 -1.68
N SER A 173 -4.31 -22.48 -1.63
CA SER A 173 -5.26 -21.73 -0.81
C SER A 173 -4.89 -21.87 0.66
N ALA A 174 -4.54 -20.77 1.28
CA ALA A 174 -4.15 -20.71 2.69
C ALA A 174 -5.37 -20.56 3.61
N VAL A 175 -6.49 -20.00 3.13
CA VAL A 175 -7.69 -19.74 3.95
C VAL A 175 -8.24 -21.04 4.55
N GLY A 176 -8.40 -21.06 5.88
CA GLY A 176 -8.84 -22.23 6.63
C GLY A 176 -7.71 -23.22 6.98
N GLN A 177 -6.46 -22.88 6.69
CA GLN A 177 -5.28 -23.64 7.08
C GLN A 177 -4.71 -23.14 8.42
N ASP A 178 -3.91 -23.97 9.04
CA ASP A 178 -3.26 -23.64 10.30
C ASP A 178 -1.82 -23.16 10.07
N VAL A 179 -1.44 -22.13 10.82
CA VAL A 179 -0.07 -21.62 10.89
C VAL A 179 0.37 -21.63 12.34
N THR A 180 1.57 -22.09 12.63
CA THR A 180 2.09 -22.15 13.99
C THR A 180 3.04 -20.99 14.25
N PHE A 181 2.79 -20.30 15.37
CA PHE A 181 3.64 -19.25 15.93
C PHE A 181 4.01 -19.59 17.36
N GLU A 182 5.29 -19.74 17.69
CA GLU A 182 5.80 -20.08 19.03
C GLU A 182 5.08 -21.29 19.69
N GLY A 183 4.70 -22.27 18.89
CA GLY A 183 3.97 -23.46 19.37
C GLY A 183 2.47 -23.28 19.51
N THR A 184 1.94 -22.08 19.23
CA THR A 184 0.50 -21.79 19.18
C THR A 184 0.00 -21.92 17.75
N CYS A 185 -1.05 -22.71 17.55
CA CYS A 185 -1.70 -22.85 16.26
C CYS A 185 -2.64 -21.66 16.03
N LEU A 186 -2.47 -20.95 14.92
CA LEU A 186 -3.30 -19.83 14.48
C LEU A 186 -4.08 -20.25 13.24
N LEU A 187 -5.39 -20.04 13.24
CA LEU A 187 -6.23 -20.29 12.08
C LEU A 187 -6.11 -19.12 11.11
N TYR A 188 -5.69 -19.41 9.88
CA TYR A 188 -5.62 -18.39 8.83
C TYR A 188 -7.00 -18.05 8.28
N THR A 189 -7.45 -16.82 8.52
CA THR A 189 -8.80 -16.37 8.15
C THR A 189 -8.85 -15.66 6.80
N SER A 190 -7.77 -14.96 6.38
CA SER A 190 -7.80 -14.21 5.11
C SER A 190 -6.44 -13.76 4.60
N ARG A 191 -6.41 -13.41 3.30
CA ARG A 191 -5.28 -12.77 2.62
C ARG A 191 -5.57 -11.28 2.44
N CYS A 192 -4.68 -10.43 2.96
CA CYS A 192 -4.72 -8.98 2.76
C CYS A 192 -3.89 -8.57 1.53
N VAL A 193 -4.31 -7.54 0.82
CA VAL A 193 -3.55 -6.90 -0.26
C VAL A 193 -2.90 -5.62 0.23
#